data_5fe75ac4988d73f9ecb1360d7783fd5d
#
_entry.id   5fe75ac4988d73f9ecb1360d7783fd5d
#
_cell.length_a   1.000
_cell.length_b   1.000
_cell.length_c   1.000
_cell.angle_alpha   90.00
_cell.angle_beta   90.00
_cell.angle_gamma   90.00
#
_symmetry.space_group_name_H-M   'P 1'
#
loop_
_entity.id
_entity.type
_entity.pdbx_description
1 polymer ?
#
loop_
_entity_poly.entity_id
_entity_poly.type
_entity_poly.pdbx_seq_one_letter_code
_entity_poly.pdbx_strand_id
1 'polypeptide(L)'
;MTHANDWPPWLTDWPEAKARQRFSAEKHGDYPRWQAAVDAMPALDTDSLKLSQGAVGCNFTNASPEQIEQVEHCLQALHPWRKGPFQLGPIHIDTEWHSDWKWDRLAPAMGTLDGQRILDIGCGHGDFGWRRLGAGADA
;
A
#
# COMPACT_ATOMS: atom_id res chain seq x y z
N MET A 1 7.22 -3.04 15.63
CA MET A 1 8.06 -3.64 14.55
C MET A 1 8.18 -5.12 14.85
N THR A 2 7.39 -5.95 14.20
CA THR A 2 7.47 -7.40 14.32
C THR A 2 8.77 -7.85 13.66
N HIS A 3 9.60 -8.58 14.40
CA HIS A 3 10.85 -9.11 13.89
C HIS A 3 10.56 -10.18 12.83
N ALA A 4 11.39 -10.25 11.79
CA ALA A 4 11.31 -11.21 10.67
C ALA A 4 11.25 -12.70 11.10
N ASN A 5 11.38 -13.00 12.39
CA ASN A 5 11.37 -14.34 12.96
C ASN A 5 10.01 -14.80 13.54
N ASP A 6 8.96 -13.94 13.48
CA ASP A 6 7.65 -14.28 14.03
C ASP A 6 6.66 -14.86 13.00
N TRP A 7 7.18 -15.27 11.85
CA TRP A 7 6.35 -15.93 10.84
C TRP A 7 5.85 -17.29 11.32
N PRO A 8 4.60 -17.67 10.99
CA PRO A 8 4.12 -19.03 11.26
C PRO A 8 5.06 -20.07 10.66
N PRO A 9 5.26 -21.24 11.28
CA PRO A 9 6.20 -22.28 10.81
C PRO A 9 5.98 -22.69 9.34
N TRP A 10 4.75 -22.64 8.85
CA TRP A 10 4.43 -22.94 7.45
C TRP A 10 4.83 -21.83 6.46
N LEU A 11 5.25 -20.66 6.94
CA LEU A 11 5.72 -19.54 6.13
C LEU A 11 7.25 -19.35 6.20
N THR A 12 7.95 -20.15 7.01
CA THR A 12 9.41 -20.03 7.17
C THR A 12 10.17 -20.37 5.89
N ASP A 13 9.61 -21.23 5.05
CA ASP A 13 10.18 -21.60 3.75
C ASP A 13 9.68 -20.71 2.61
N TRP A 14 9.33 -19.46 2.92
CA TRP A 14 8.88 -18.51 1.90
C TRP A 14 9.92 -18.39 0.77
N PRO A 15 9.52 -18.64 -0.49
CA PRO A 15 10.46 -18.63 -1.59
C PRO A 15 10.85 -17.18 -2.00
N GLU A 16 11.54 -16.48 -1.12
CA GLU A 16 11.96 -15.10 -1.33
C GLU A 16 12.72 -14.90 -2.65
N ALA A 17 13.58 -15.84 -2.99
CA ALA A 17 14.31 -15.81 -4.27
C ALA A 17 13.37 -15.84 -5.48
N LYS A 18 12.31 -16.65 -5.42
CA LYS A 18 11.28 -16.69 -6.48
C LYS A 18 10.44 -15.43 -6.49
N ALA A 19 10.14 -14.83 -5.34
CA ALA A 19 9.43 -13.55 -5.26
C ALA A 19 10.28 -12.45 -5.90
N ARG A 20 11.55 -12.33 -5.52
CA ARG A 20 12.50 -11.35 -6.11
C ARG A 20 12.65 -11.51 -7.61
N GLN A 21 12.72 -12.75 -8.12
CA GLN A 21 12.80 -13.01 -9.56
C GLN A 21 11.58 -12.50 -10.33
N ARG A 22 10.41 -12.39 -9.69
CA ARG A 22 9.20 -11.84 -10.31
C ARG A 22 9.28 -10.32 -10.53
N PHE A 23 10.07 -9.62 -9.72
CA PHE A 23 10.31 -8.18 -9.85
C PHE A 23 11.53 -7.95 -10.75
N SER A 24 11.38 -8.20 -12.05
CA SER A 24 12.46 -8.00 -13.02
C SER A 24 11.91 -7.53 -14.35
N ALA A 25 12.77 -6.84 -15.14
CA ALA A 25 12.45 -6.40 -16.50
C ALA A 25 12.09 -7.56 -17.44
N GLU A 26 12.63 -8.74 -17.20
CA GLU A 26 12.31 -9.94 -17.98
C GLU A 26 10.86 -10.40 -17.82
N LYS A 27 10.27 -10.15 -16.65
CA LYS A 27 8.90 -10.55 -16.32
C LYS A 27 7.89 -9.44 -16.54
N HIS A 28 8.30 -8.19 -16.35
CA HIS A 28 7.45 -7.00 -16.50
C HIS A 28 8.22 -5.92 -17.26
N GLY A 29 7.87 -5.69 -18.52
CA GLY A 29 8.54 -4.70 -19.37
C GLY A 29 8.54 -3.28 -18.79
N ASP A 30 7.49 -2.90 -18.06
CA ASP A 30 7.39 -1.60 -17.39
C ASP A 30 8.15 -1.51 -16.07
N TYR A 31 8.68 -2.62 -15.55
CA TYR A 31 9.34 -2.64 -14.24
C TYR A 31 10.46 -1.60 -14.08
N PRO A 32 11.36 -1.40 -15.06
CA PRO A 32 12.40 -0.37 -14.93
C PRO A 32 11.85 1.04 -14.78
N ARG A 33 10.75 1.36 -15.48
CA ARG A 33 10.05 2.65 -15.38
C ARG A 33 9.43 2.82 -13.99
N TRP A 34 8.76 1.80 -13.49
CA TRP A 34 8.15 1.84 -12.15
C TRP A 34 9.20 1.93 -11.06
N GLN A 35 10.29 1.16 -11.17
CA GLN A 35 11.39 1.23 -10.21
C GLN A 35 12.02 2.61 -10.19
N ALA A 36 12.29 3.21 -11.36
CA ALA A 36 12.82 4.56 -11.45
C ALA A 36 11.90 5.61 -10.81
N ALA A 37 10.57 5.46 -10.97
CA ALA A 37 9.60 6.34 -10.33
C ALA A 37 9.62 6.21 -8.79
N VAL A 38 9.73 4.98 -8.28
CA VAL A 38 9.83 4.74 -6.84
C VAL A 38 11.15 5.28 -6.28
N ASP A 39 12.26 5.05 -6.97
CA ASP A 39 13.60 5.51 -6.55
C ASP A 39 13.73 7.05 -6.58
N ALA A 40 12.95 7.71 -7.43
CA ALA A 40 12.89 9.17 -7.52
C ALA A 40 11.94 9.82 -6.49
N MET A 41 11.18 9.04 -5.71
CA MET A 41 10.32 9.59 -4.67
C MET A 41 11.15 10.32 -3.62
N PRO A 42 10.80 11.58 -3.27
CA PRO A 42 11.46 12.27 -2.19
C PRO A 42 11.12 11.61 -0.85
N ALA A 43 12.09 11.56 0.06
CA ALA A 43 11.81 11.18 1.44
C ALA A 43 10.97 12.27 2.10
N LEU A 44 9.80 11.90 2.60
CA LEU A 44 8.87 12.81 3.29
C LEU A 44 8.51 12.22 4.65
N ASP A 45 8.47 13.10 5.65
CA ASP A 45 7.95 12.73 6.96
C ASP A 45 6.42 12.73 6.93
N THR A 46 5.83 11.80 7.66
CA THR A 46 4.39 11.68 7.83
C THR A 46 4.03 11.81 9.32
N ASP A 47 2.99 12.56 9.63
CA ASP A 47 2.50 12.73 11.01
C ASP A 47 1.36 11.80 11.36
N SER A 48 0.62 11.33 10.36
CA SER A 48 -0.57 10.51 10.59
C SER A 48 -0.90 9.64 9.38
N LEU A 49 -1.42 8.45 9.70
CA LEU A 49 -1.98 7.53 8.71
C LEU A 49 -3.50 7.66 8.69
N LYS A 50 -4.08 7.63 7.50
CA LYS A 50 -5.53 7.63 7.26
C LYS A 50 -5.94 6.25 6.79
N LEU A 51 -6.24 5.35 7.72
CA LEU A 51 -6.50 3.94 7.40
C LEU A 51 -7.98 3.57 7.42
N SER A 52 -8.82 4.39 8.10
CA SER A 52 -10.24 4.13 8.31
C SER A 52 -11.17 5.03 7.47
N GLN A 53 -10.61 5.85 6.57
CA GLN A 53 -11.38 6.76 5.71
C GLN A 53 -11.60 6.14 4.32
N GLY A 54 -12.46 6.77 3.50
CA GLY A 54 -12.73 6.33 2.14
C GLY A 54 -11.46 6.12 1.31
N ALA A 55 -10.53 7.08 1.32
CA ALA A 55 -9.20 6.93 0.74
C ALA A 55 -8.16 6.59 1.81
N VAL A 56 -7.46 5.48 1.63
CA VAL A 56 -6.32 5.10 2.49
C VAL A 56 -5.13 5.99 2.17
N GLY A 57 -4.37 6.40 3.18
CA GLY A 57 -3.19 7.23 2.93
C GLY A 57 -2.53 7.80 4.17
N CYS A 58 -1.88 8.95 4.00
CA CYS A 58 -1.17 9.65 5.06
C CYS A 58 -1.19 11.17 4.82
N ASN A 59 -0.88 11.94 5.87
CA ASN A 59 -0.53 13.35 5.73
C ASN A 59 0.98 13.52 5.69
N PHE A 60 1.46 14.48 4.91
CA PHE A 60 2.87 14.88 4.91
C PHE A 60 3.11 15.98 5.94
N THR A 61 4.27 15.92 6.59
CA THR A 61 4.74 16.97 7.50
C THR A 61 5.81 17.78 6.81
N ASN A 62 5.63 19.10 6.75
CA ASN A 62 6.63 20.05 6.22
C ASN A 62 7.07 19.81 4.77
N ALA A 63 6.26 19.14 3.94
CA ALA A 63 6.56 18.96 2.53
C ALA A 63 6.49 20.30 1.78
N SER A 64 7.53 20.62 1.00
CA SER A 64 7.52 21.78 0.13
C SER A 64 6.62 21.56 -1.10
N PRO A 65 6.14 22.65 -1.76
CA PRO A 65 5.38 22.52 -3.00
C PRO A 65 6.13 21.72 -4.08
N GLU A 66 7.43 21.89 -4.19
CA GLU A 66 8.27 21.18 -5.16
C GLU A 66 8.36 19.68 -4.85
N GLN A 67 8.44 19.31 -3.57
CA GLN A 67 8.40 17.91 -3.16
C GLN A 67 7.05 17.27 -3.46
N ILE A 68 5.95 18.00 -3.25
CA ILE A 68 4.60 17.53 -3.56
C ILE A 68 4.46 17.30 -5.07
N GLU A 69 4.92 18.25 -5.89
CA GLU A 69 4.92 18.11 -7.35
C GLU A 69 5.76 16.92 -7.82
N GLN A 70 6.93 16.72 -7.21
CA GLN A 70 7.77 15.55 -7.50
C GLN A 70 7.06 14.23 -7.16
N VAL A 71 6.42 14.14 -6.00
CA VAL A 71 5.62 12.96 -5.61
C VAL A 71 4.52 12.72 -6.63
N GLU A 72 3.76 13.75 -7.00
CA GLU A 72 2.69 13.62 -7.98
C GLU A 72 3.20 13.11 -9.33
N HIS A 73 4.32 13.64 -9.82
CA HIS A 73 4.96 13.18 -11.04
C HIS A 73 5.37 11.69 -10.96
N CYS A 74 5.98 11.27 -9.85
CA CYS A 74 6.34 9.87 -9.63
C CYS A 74 5.10 8.96 -9.59
N LEU A 75 4.03 9.39 -8.91
CA LEU A 75 2.79 8.62 -8.85
C LEU A 75 2.10 8.50 -10.22
N GLN A 76 2.16 9.54 -11.05
CA GLN A 76 1.67 9.50 -12.43
C GLN A 76 2.47 8.50 -13.29
N ALA A 77 3.79 8.37 -13.09
CA ALA A 77 4.61 7.39 -13.78
C ALA A 77 4.25 5.93 -13.42
N LEU A 78 3.57 5.70 -12.28
CA LEU A 78 3.10 4.38 -11.85
C LEU A 78 1.72 4.01 -12.41
N HIS A 79 1.07 4.88 -13.18
CA HIS A 79 -0.22 4.59 -13.80
C HIS A 79 -0.21 3.31 -14.66
N PRO A 80 -1.35 2.61 -14.76
CA PRO A 80 -2.66 2.91 -14.18
C PRO A 80 -2.84 2.37 -12.74
N TRP A 81 -3.44 3.18 -11.88
CA TRP A 81 -3.85 2.77 -10.54
C TRP A 81 -5.17 2.00 -10.60
N ARG A 82 -5.14 0.71 -10.29
CA ARG A 82 -6.28 -0.18 -10.47
C ARG A 82 -7.24 -0.22 -9.30
N LYS A 83 -6.72 -0.15 -8.07
CA LYS A 83 -7.48 -0.30 -6.83
C LYS A 83 -7.07 0.78 -5.82
N GLY A 84 -8.05 1.35 -5.14
CA GLY A 84 -7.91 2.40 -4.15
C GLY A 84 -9.28 2.87 -3.70
N PRO A 85 -9.53 4.17 -3.51
CA PRO A 85 -8.63 5.32 -3.74
C PRO A 85 -7.55 5.48 -2.67
N PHE A 86 -6.54 6.32 -2.96
CA PHE A 86 -5.49 6.68 -2.01
C PHE A 86 -5.40 8.19 -1.82
N GLN A 87 -4.91 8.61 -0.63
CA GLN A 87 -4.68 10.02 -0.31
C GLN A 87 -3.27 10.19 0.26
N LEU A 88 -2.36 10.77 -0.52
CA LEU A 88 -0.98 11.02 -0.10
C LEU A 88 -0.76 12.52 0.07
N GLY A 89 -0.80 13.00 1.30
CA GLY A 89 -0.83 14.43 1.58
C GLY A 89 -2.00 15.10 0.87
N PRO A 90 -1.75 16.14 0.04
CA PRO A 90 -2.79 16.80 -0.77
C PRO A 90 -3.18 16.02 -2.04
N ILE A 91 -2.40 14.99 -2.43
CA ILE A 91 -2.59 14.28 -3.70
C ILE A 91 -3.65 13.20 -3.52
N HIS A 92 -4.74 13.30 -4.28
CA HIS A 92 -5.78 12.28 -4.35
C HIS A 92 -5.56 11.41 -5.58
N ILE A 93 -5.48 10.09 -5.36
CA ILE A 93 -5.38 9.10 -6.44
C ILE A 93 -6.72 8.41 -6.55
N ASP A 94 -7.51 8.84 -7.54
CA ASP A 94 -8.69 8.11 -7.96
C ASP A 94 -8.29 6.86 -8.75
N THR A 95 -9.11 5.82 -8.69
CA THR A 95 -8.75 4.51 -9.22
C THR A 95 -9.91 3.87 -9.98
N GLU A 96 -9.57 2.95 -10.89
CA GLU A 96 -10.56 2.24 -11.68
C GLU A 96 -11.56 1.44 -10.81
N TRP A 97 -11.07 0.86 -9.71
CA TRP A 97 -11.88 0.06 -8.80
C TRP A 97 -11.82 0.63 -7.39
N HIS A 98 -12.98 0.98 -6.85
CA HIS A 98 -13.15 1.48 -5.49
C HIS A 98 -13.16 0.35 -4.47
N SER A 99 -12.00 0.11 -3.84
CA SER A 99 -11.84 -0.88 -2.76
C SER A 99 -12.57 -0.47 -1.48
N ASP A 100 -12.75 0.84 -1.26
CA ASP A 100 -13.54 1.40 -0.15
C ASP A 100 -14.98 0.90 -0.17
N TRP A 101 -15.66 0.91 -1.32
CA TRP A 101 -17.03 0.40 -1.45
C TRP A 101 -17.13 -1.10 -1.16
N LYS A 102 -16.09 -1.86 -1.51
CA LYS A 102 -16.03 -3.28 -1.18
C LYS A 102 -15.78 -3.49 0.30
N TRP A 103 -14.87 -2.68 0.90
CA TRP A 103 -14.60 -2.70 2.32
C TRP A 103 -15.85 -2.42 3.14
N ASP A 104 -16.61 -1.38 2.82
CA ASP A 104 -17.83 -0.97 3.53
C ASP A 104 -18.88 -2.09 3.55
N ARG A 105 -18.91 -2.92 2.52
CA ARG A 105 -19.79 -4.10 2.47
C ARG A 105 -19.28 -5.28 3.29
N LEU A 106 -17.95 -5.45 3.39
CA LEU A 106 -17.34 -6.60 4.05
C LEU A 106 -17.10 -6.36 5.55
N ALA A 107 -16.68 -5.15 5.93
CA ALA A 107 -16.28 -4.83 7.28
C ALA A 107 -17.34 -5.20 8.34
N PRO A 108 -18.65 -4.94 8.14
CA PRO A 108 -19.68 -5.33 9.11
C PRO A 108 -19.79 -6.84 9.34
N ALA A 109 -19.40 -7.65 8.35
CA ALA A 109 -19.48 -9.12 8.43
C ALA A 109 -18.22 -9.76 9.01
N MET A 110 -17.10 -9.03 9.06
CA MET A 110 -15.81 -9.56 9.57
C MET A 110 -15.73 -9.56 11.11
N GLY A 111 -16.59 -8.82 11.79
CA GLY A 111 -16.52 -8.65 13.24
C GLY A 111 -15.32 -7.82 13.67
N THR A 112 -14.85 -8.00 14.92
CA THR A 112 -13.68 -7.30 15.41
C THR A 112 -12.40 -7.86 14.81
N LEU A 113 -11.52 -6.97 14.37
CA LEU A 113 -10.17 -7.30 13.88
C LEU A 113 -9.09 -6.96 14.90
N ASP A 114 -9.47 -6.43 16.05
CA ASP A 114 -8.55 -6.00 17.10
C ASP A 114 -7.64 -7.15 17.55
N GLY A 115 -6.31 -6.95 17.46
CA GLY A 115 -5.30 -7.95 17.76
C GLY A 115 -5.24 -9.17 16.82
N GLN A 116 -5.98 -9.16 15.72
CA GLN A 116 -5.97 -10.27 14.76
C GLN A 116 -4.76 -10.19 13.83
N ARG A 117 -4.05 -11.31 13.67
CA ARG A 117 -3.01 -11.45 12.64
C ARG A 117 -3.65 -11.97 11.36
N ILE A 118 -3.51 -11.22 10.26
CA ILE A 118 -4.24 -11.47 9.03
C ILE A 118 -3.26 -11.70 7.87
N LEU A 119 -3.43 -12.81 7.15
CA LEU A 119 -2.75 -13.06 5.89
C LEU A 119 -3.68 -12.69 4.73
N ASP A 120 -3.25 -11.75 3.89
CA ASP A 120 -3.97 -11.36 2.68
C ASP A 120 -3.33 -11.97 1.43
N ILE A 121 -3.95 -13.01 0.90
CA ILE A 121 -3.48 -13.68 -0.32
C ILE A 121 -4.06 -12.95 -1.53
N GLY A 122 -3.16 -12.45 -2.41
CA GLY A 122 -3.58 -11.68 -3.58
C GLY A 122 -3.98 -10.23 -3.23
N CYS A 123 -3.27 -9.63 -2.29
CA CYS A 123 -3.55 -8.30 -1.73
C CYS A 123 -3.64 -7.15 -2.76
N GLY A 124 -3.12 -7.33 -3.97
CA GLY A 124 -3.09 -6.29 -5.00
C GLY A 124 -2.26 -5.07 -4.55
N HIS A 125 -2.88 -3.88 -4.48
CA HIS A 125 -2.23 -2.66 -4.00
C HIS A 125 -2.17 -2.54 -2.46
N GLY A 126 -2.54 -3.59 -1.72
CA GLY A 126 -2.49 -3.60 -0.26
C GLY A 126 -3.59 -2.79 0.44
N ASP A 127 -4.58 -2.24 -0.27
CA ASP A 127 -5.63 -1.39 0.30
C ASP A 127 -6.32 -2.05 1.51
N PHE A 128 -6.70 -3.33 1.38
CA PHE A 128 -7.34 -4.05 2.48
C PHE A 128 -6.41 -4.33 3.65
N GLY A 129 -5.10 -4.49 3.41
CA GLY A 129 -4.12 -4.60 4.48
C GLY A 129 -4.11 -3.34 5.35
N TRP A 130 -4.03 -2.17 4.72
CA TRP A 130 -4.07 -0.89 5.43
C TRP A 130 -5.38 -0.69 6.21
N ARG A 131 -6.53 -1.02 5.60
CA ARG A 131 -7.84 -0.91 6.27
C ARG A 131 -7.97 -1.83 7.46
N ARG A 132 -7.42 -3.04 7.39
CA ARG A 132 -7.40 -3.99 8.52
C ARG A 132 -6.54 -3.46 9.66
N LEU A 133 -5.38 -2.87 9.36
CA LEU A 133 -4.58 -2.18 10.38
C LEU A 133 -5.37 -1.03 11.02
N GLY A 134 -6.06 -0.23 10.23
CA GLY A 134 -6.95 0.83 10.72
C GLY A 134 -8.12 0.33 11.57
N ALA A 135 -8.51 -0.93 11.40
CA ALA A 135 -9.55 -1.61 12.18
C ALA A 135 -8.99 -2.39 13.38
N GLY A 136 -7.70 -2.24 13.71
CA GLY A 136 -7.08 -2.80 14.91
C GLY A 136 -6.34 -4.12 14.70
N ALA A 137 -6.19 -4.61 13.47
CA ALA A 137 -5.40 -5.81 13.21
C ALA A 137 -3.91 -5.56 13.54
N ASP A 138 -3.23 -6.60 14.03
CA ASP A 138 -1.79 -6.58 14.25
C ASP A 138 -1.03 -6.64 12.91
N ALA A 139 0.10 -5.89 12.84
CA ALA A 139 0.97 -5.84 11.69
C ALA A 139 1.98 -7.00 11.67
#